data_512d9ca2f17486539a5785a5ba78033e
#
_entry.id   512d9ca2f17486539a5785a5ba78033e
#
_cell.length_a   1.000
_cell.length_b   1.000
_cell.length_c   1.000
_cell.angle_alpha   90.00
_cell.angle_beta   90.00
_cell.angle_gamma   90.00
#
_symmetry.space_group_name_H-M   'P 1'
#
loop_
_entity.id
_entity.type
_entity.pdbx_description
1 polymer ?
#
loop_
_entity_poly.entity_id
_entity_poly.type
_entity_poly.pdbx_seq_one_letter_code
_entity_poly.pdbx_strand_id
1 'polypeptide(L)'
;EILVGTSNRPESVEFISALRTNDYGYALMGKKIVIAGRTEAGTIKAIEEFEKNVLSRYEADKTIENFIMSSEGYTFRAEYDVDSLKIGNADIGEWVIAYPAKHPLGENIAASRLGAAIAEACGFTVNVVKDSGLEGKSENVISVGKTTQASEAHAAGLEKAGSSAFIGYDGKNMIVGGGDSVATLAAVEQLIAELRSAMTRDGRNVTLTPDAEKKYDVGDNMLTAMSFNHLVSSKTAERTQRVIDMVLKYLPDTIGFQETSPDWMTSLTSALGSIYGYVGEGRNGGDSGEYNPVFYNKSKFTLKESGTRWMSDTPETVSKFEESTYNRIYTYALLERKSDGKLIMIVNTHLDHKSEPARVKQIQVLLDFIEARCRDYPVVLSGDFNTTPTSDVYKTVLKSFLSDSADVAMQVKRASTFTNYGKSNKTLDYLFVNAAKMSVASYDVCNEKINGDFPSDHHPVLIKYIIND
;
A
#
# COMPACT_ATOMS: atom_id res chain seq x y z
N GLU A 1 32.71 -7.65 -23.56
CA GLU A 1 31.29 -7.88 -23.19
C GLU A 1 30.80 -6.69 -22.38
N ILE A 2 29.58 -6.21 -22.67
CA ILE A 2 28.92 -5.18 -21.88
C ILE A 2 27.79 -5.87 -21.11
N LEU A 3 27.77 -5.70 -19.79
CA LEU A 3 26.78 -6.23 -18.86
C LEU A 3 25.93 -5.06 -18.38
N VAL A 4 24.63 -5.10 -18.64
CA VAL A 4 23.69 -4.03 -18.23
C VAL A 4 22.73 -4.59 -17.18
N GLY A 5 22.63 -3.87 -16.06
CA GLY A 5 21.78 -4.23 -14.94
C GLY A 5 22.23 -5.51 -14.22
N THR A 6 21.29 -6.13 -13.51
CA THR A 6 21.54 -7.36 -12.76
C THR A 6 21.69 -8.55 -13.70
N SER A 7 22.85 -9.19 -13.70
CA SER A 7 23.12 -10.43 -14.42
C SER A 7 23.73 -11.48 -13.49
N ASN A 8 23.72 -12.74 -13.91
CA ASN A 8 24.37 -13.83 -13.17
C ASN A 8 25.90 -13.92 -13.39
N ARG A 9 26.49 -12.91 -14.01
CA ARG A 9 27.93 -12.82 -14.22
C ARG A 9 28.60 -12.30 -12.94
N PRO A 10 29.74 -12.90 -12.52
CA PRO A 10 30.45 -12.50 -11.29
C PRO A 10 30.75 -11.00 -11.23
N GLU A 11 31.14 -10.41 -12.37
CA GLU A 11 31.51 -8.99 -12.44
C GLU A 11 30.30 -8.08 -12.20
N SER A 12 29.12 -8.44 -12.72
CA SER A 12 27.88 -7.70 -12.47
C SER A 12 27.49 -7.82 -10.99
N VAL A 13 27.57 -9.01 -10.42
CA VAL A 13 27.27 -9.27 -8.99
C VAL A 13 28.19 -8.47 -8.08
N GLU A 14 29.52 -8.50 -8.35
CA GLU A 14 30.52 -7.78 -7.58
C GLU A 14 30.26 -6.26 -7.62
N PHE A 15 30.08 -5.70 -8.82
CA PHE A 15 29.82 -4.25 -8.97
C PHE A 15 28.55 -3.82 -8.24
N ILE A 16 27.43 -4.53 -8.47
CA ILE A 16 26.15 -4.19 -7.86
C ILE A 16 26.16 -4.35 -6.34
N SER A 17 26.89 -5.35 -5.81
CA SER A 17 26.98 -5.57 -4.36
C SER A 17 27.62 -4.40 -3.62
N ALA A 18 28.49 -3.64 -4.28
CA ALA A 18 29.14 -2.45 -3.75
C ALA A 18 28.28 -1.18 -3.82
N LEU A 19 27.11 -1.24 -4.44
CA LEU A 19 26.17 -0.11 -4.58
C LEU A 19 25.12 -0.13 -3.46
N ARG A 20 24.76 1.05 -2.98
CA ARG A 20 23.55 1.25 -2.14
C ARG A 20 22.33 1.52 -3.03
N THR A 21 21.14 1.54 -2.46
CA THR A 21 19.86 1.56 -3.19
C THR A 21 19.76 2.57 -4.33
N ASN A 22 20.26 3.79 -4.11
CA ASN A 22 20.18 4.88 -5.10
C ASN A 22 21.51 5.14 -5.83
N ASP A 23 22.53 4.32 -5.58
CA ASP A 23 23.80 4.40 -6.28
C ASP A 23 23.68 3.77 -7.67
N TYR A 24 24.45 4.30 -8.61
CA TYR A 24 24.51 3.78 -9.97
C TYR A 24 25.83 4.15 -10.63
N GLY A 25 26.16 3.46 -11.70
CA GLY A 25 27.35 3.80 -12.46
C GLY A 25 27.77 2.72 -13.44
N TYR A 26 29.00 2.86 -13.93
CA TYR A 26 29.63 1.88 -14.79
C TYR A 26 31.10 1.71 -14.45
N ALA A 27 31.64 0.52 -14.66
CA ALA A 27 33.04 0.21 -14.43
C ALA A 27 33.58 -0.82 -15.41
N LEU A 28 34.90 -0.80 -15.63
CA LEU A 28 35.62 -1.88 -16.30
C LEU A 28 35.99 -2.93 -15.25
N MET A 29 35.33 -4.08 -15.31
CA MET A 29 35.54 -5.21 -14.41
C MET A 29 36.24 -6.33 -15.19
N GLY A 30 37.55 -6.44 -15.04
CA GLY A 30 38.36 -7.33 -15.88
C GLY A 30 38.31 -6.93 -17.36
N LYS A 31 37.71 -7.79 -18.21
CA LYS A 31 37.54 -7.55 -19.65
C LYS A 31 36.08 -7.16 -20.02
N LYS A 32 35.27 -6.81 -19.04
CA LYS A 32 33.86 -6.51 -19.23
C LYS A 32 33.53 -5.12 -18.71
N ILE A 33 32.62 -4.45 -19.39
CA ILE A 33 32.03 -3.19 -18.90
C ILE A 33 30.73 -3.58 -18.20
N VAL A 34 30.58 -3.17 -16.94
CA VAL A 34 29.35 -3.29 -16.16
C VAL A 34 28.70 -1.91 -16.11
N ILE A 35 27.42 -1.82 -16.45
CA ILE A 35 26.60 -0.60 -16.38
C ILE A 35 25.38 -0.94 -15.55
N ALA A 36 25.29 -0.46 -14.31
CA ALA A 36 24.22 -0.86 -13.43
C ALA A 36 23.93 0.15 -12.32
N GLY A 37 22.72 0.10 -11.81
CA GLY A 37 22.30 0.61 -10.52
C GLY A 37 21.68 -0.52 -9.70
N ARG A 38 21.41 -0.27 -8.43
CA ARG A 38 20.76 -1.24 -7.55
C ARG A 38 19.27 -1.42 -7.90
N THR A 39 18.69 -0.40 -8.55
CA THR A 39 17.31 -0.37 -9.02
C THR A 39 17.26 -0.23 -10.55
N GLU A 40 16.12 -0.52 -11.15
CA GLU A 40 15.88 -0.29 -12.58
C GLU A 40 16.13 1.19 -12.95
N ALA A 41 15.55 2.12 -12.18
CA ALA A 41 15.75 3.56 -12.37
C ALA A 41 17.23 3.96 -12.25
N GLY A 42 17.96 3.38 -11.29
CA GLY A 42 19.40 3.58 -11.16
C GLY A 42 20.17 3.03 -12.36
N THR A 43 19.77 1.88 -12.90
CA THR A 43 20.39 1.30 -14.10
C THR A 43 20.17 2.19 -15.33
N ILE A 44 18.97 2.75 -15.50
CA ILE A 44 18.69 3.72 -16.58
C ILE A 44 19.63 4.93 -16.48
N LYS A 45 19.77 5.52 -15.29
CA LYS A 45 20.71 6.63 -15.06
C LYS A 45 22.16 6.24 -15.34
N ALA A 46 22.56 5.02 -14.99
CA ALA A 46 23.89 4.53 -15.32
C ALA A 46 24.15 4.44 -16.82
N ILE A 47 23.14 4.04 -17.61
CA ILE A 47 23.18 4.02 -19.07
C ILE A 47 23.33 5.44 -19.60
N GLU A 48 22.49 6.39 -19.16
CA GLU A 48 22.55 7.80 -19.58
C GLU A 48 23.93 8.43 -19.31
N GLU A 49 24.50 8.16 -18.14
CA GLU A 49 25.87 8.64 -17.83
C GLU A 49 26.94 7.95 -18.67
N PHE A 50 26.77 6.66 -18.98
CA PHE A 50 27.70 5.97 -19.89
C PHE A 50 27.60 6.50 -21.31
N GLU A 51 26.40 6.73 -21.84
CA GLU A 51 26.19 7.35 -23.14
C GLU A 51 26.84 8.73 -23.21
N LYS A 52 26.57 9.57 -22.23
CA LYS A 52 27.11 10.93 -22.13
C LYS A 52 28.63 10.97 -22.00
N ASN A 53 29.22 10.16 -21.14
CA ASN A 53 30.63 10.28 -20.78
C ASN A 53 31.56 9.39 -21.63
N VAL A 54 31.04 8.35 -22.25
CA VAL A 54 31.80 7.37 -23.02
C VAL A 54 31.42 7.36 -24.48
N LEU A 55 30.14 7.08 -24.80
CA LEU A 55 29.72 6.91 -26.21
C LEU A 55 29.71 8.23 -26.97
N SER A 56 29.31 9.37 -26.40
CA SER A 56 29.31 10.66 -27.07
C SER A 56 30.71 11.11 -27.50
N ARG A 57 31.73 10.76 -26.72
CA ARG A 57 33.15 11.02 -27.08
C ARG A 57 33.61 10.17 -28.26
N TYR A 58 33.11 8.93 -28.30
CA TYR A 58 33.37 8.01 -29.43
C TYR A 58 32.69 8.45 -30.73
N GLU A 59 31.44 8.91 -30.65
CA GLU A 59 30.69 9.40 -31.82
C GLU A 59 31.37 10.65 -32.47
N ALA A 60 31.99 11.48 -31.64
CA ALA A 60 32.72 12.65 -32.13
C ALA A 60 33.96 12.29 -32.97
N ASP A 61 34.62 11.17 -32.68
CA ASP A 61 35.89 10.78 -33.26
C ASP A 61 35.80 9.61 -34.27
N LYS A 62 34.68 8.88 -34.29
CA LYS A 62 34.29 7.79 -35.22
C LYS A 62 35.33 6.66 -35.46
N THR A 63 36.28 6.46 -34.58
CA THR A 63 37.25 5.36 -34.67
C THR A 63 37.22 4.48 -33.43
N ILE A 64 37.07 3.15 -33.65
CA ILE A 64 37.10 2.13 -32.55
C ILE A 64 38.42 2.18 -31.79
N GLU A 65 39.50 2.60 -32.45
CA GLU A 65 40.84 2.70 -31.84
C GLU A 65 40.94 3.74 -30.72
N ASN A 66 40.02 4.70 -30.67
CA ASN A 66 39.97 5.75 -29.65
C ASN A 66 38.94 5.47 -28.52
N PHE A 67 38.34 4.31 -28.48
CA PHE A 67 37.46 3.93 -27.40
C PHE A 67 38.28 3.65 -26.12
N ILE A 68 38.50 4.68 -25.33
CA ILE A 68 39.20 4.58 -24.05
C ILE A 68 38.19 4.83 -22.94
N MET A 69 37.88 3.78 -22.19
CA MET A 69 37.21 3.87 -20.90
C MET A 69 38.26 4.01 -19.81
N SER A 70 38.11 4.97 -18.90
CA SER A 70 39.00 5.04 -17.73
C SER A 70 38.85 3.74 -16.91
N SER A 71 39.93 3.19 -16.42
CA SER A 71 39.94 1.98 -15.58
C SER A 71 39.12 2.12 -14.30
N GLU A 72 38.86 3.34 -13.85
CA GLU A 72 38.12 3.65 -12.62
C GLU A 72 36.61 3.70 -12.85
N GLY A 73 36.14 3.85 -14.10
CA GLY A 73 34.70 3.97 -14.40
C GLY A 73 34.08 5.27 -13.84
N TYR A 74 32.79 5.19 -13.57
CA TYR A 74 32.01 6.26 -12.93
C TYR A 74 31.01 5.64 -11.96
N THR A 75 30.96 6.14 -10.74
CA THR A 75 29.94 5.73 -9.77
C THR A 75 29.35 6.96 -9.10
N PHE A 76 28.07 7.19 -9.31
CA PHE A 76 27.30 8.13 -8.51
C PHE A 76 27.03 7.50 -7.15
N ARG A 77 27.35 8.21 -6.09
CA ARG A 77 27.02 7.84 -4.71
C ARG A 77 25.97 8.81 -4.22
N ALA A 78 24.78 8.28 -3.90
CA ALA A 78 23.73 9.06 -3.28
C ALA A 78 24.14 9.45 -1.84
N GLU A 79 23.63 10.58 -1.37
CA GLU A 79 23.75 10.91 0.05
C GLU A 79 22.75 10.10 0.86
N TYR A 80 23.19 9.56 1.99
CA TYR A 80 22.40 8.80 2.93
C TYR A 80 22.60 9.34 4.34
N ASP A 81 21.53 9.35 5.12
CA ASP A 81 21.59 9.77 6.53
C ASP A 81 22.30 8.75 7.43
N VAL A 82 22.42 7.50 6.96
CA VAL A 82 23.04 6.40 7.70
C VAL A 82 24.28 5.89 6.97
N ASP A 83 25.42 5.85 7.65
CA ASP A 83 26.67 5.31 7.12
C ASP A 83 26.79 3.80 7.35
N SER A 84 26.37 3.32 8.53
CA SER A 84 26.36 1.89 8.87
C SER A 84 25.12 1.50 9.65
N LEU A 85 24.64 0.29 9.42
CA LEU A 85 23.53 -0.32 10.16
C LEU A 85 23.93 -1.72 10.62
N LYS A 86 23.81 -1.97 11.92
CA LYS A 86 23.99 -3.28 12.54
C LYS A 86 22.71 -3.75 13.21
N ILE A 87 22.49 -5.06 13.22
CA ILE A 87 21.52 -5.73 14.09
C ILE A 87 22.33 -6.63 15.03
N GLY A 88 22.28 -6.33 16.32
CA GLY A 88 23.21 -6.92 17.26
C GLY A 88 24.67 -6.56 16.90
N ASN A 89 25.49 -7.58 16.68
CA ASN A 89 26.91 -7.40 16.31
C ASN A 89 27.20 -7.52 14.81
N ALA A 90 26.22 -7.93 14.00
CA ALA A 90 26.39 -8.18 12.56
C ALA A 90 25.93 -6.98 11.71
N ASP A 91 26.71 -6.65 10.68
CA ASP A 91 26.32 -5.64 9.69
C ASP A 91 25.10 -6.08 8.90
N ILE A 92 24.24 -5.12 8.52
CA ILE A 92 23.00 -5.39 7.79
C ILE A 92 23.24 -6.15 6.48
N GLY A 93 24.36 -5.93 5.83
CA GLY A 93 24.77 -6.66 4.62
C GLY A 93 24.95 -8.17 4.82
N GLU A 94 25.16 -8.61 6.06
CA GLU A 94 25.25 -10.02 6.41
C GLU A 94 23.87 -10.68 6.64
N TRP A 95 22.82 -9.90 6.78
CA TRP A 95 21.47 -10.36 7.04
C TRP A 95 20.69 -10.73 5.78
N VAL A 96 19.77 -11.66 5.93
CA VAL A 96 18.79 -12.06 4.92
C VAL A 96 17.41 -12.05 5.56
N ILE A 97 16.44 -11.52 4.88
CA ILE A 97 15.02 -11.61 5.27
C ILE A 97 14.45 -12.86 4.61
N ALA A 98 13.93 -13.78 5.40
CA ALA A 98 13.35 -15.02 4.91
C ALA A 98 11.86 -15.11 5.26
N TYR A 99 11.09 -15.76 4.38
CA TYR A 99 9.69 -16.09 4.61
C TYR A 99 9.43 -17.55 4.26
N PRO A 100 8.42 -18.24 4.89
CA PRO A 100 8.19 -19.66 4.67
C PRO A 100 7.79 -19.96 3.22
N ALA A 101 8.20 -21.12 2.69
CA ALA A 101 7.89 -21.55 1.33
C ALA A 101 6.37 -21.57 1.07
N LYS A 102 5.57 -21.98 2.08
CA LYS A 102 4.12 -21.72 2.15
C LYS A 102 3.89 -20.53 3.06
N HIS A 103 3.30 -19.48 2.54
CA HIS A 103 3.10 -18.19 3.21
C HIS A 103 1.60 -17.81 3.27
N PRO A 104 0.79 -18.56 4.04
CA PRO A 104 -0.66 -18.42 4.06
C PRO A 104 -1.12 -17.08 4.67
N LEU A 105 -0.26 -16.41 5.43
CA LEU A 105 -0.54 -15.13 6.08
C LEU A 105 0.01 -13.93 5.28
N GLY A 106 0.51 -14.15 4.06
CA GLY A 106 1.11 -13.09 3.25
C GLY A 106 2.51 -12.67 3.72
N GLU A 107 3.24 -13.59 4.37
CA GLU A 107 4.58 -13.33 4.94
C GLU A 107 5.58 -12.85 3.88
N ASN A 108 5.41 -13.27 2.62
CA ASN A 108 6.22 -12.79 1.50
C ASN A 108 6.04 -11.27 1.26
N ILE A 109 4.82 -10.74 1.40
CA ILE A 109 4.52 -9.31 1.24
C ILE A 109 5.10 -8.55 2.43
N ALA A 110 4.89 -9.05 3.66
CA ALA A 110 5.44 -8.46 4.87
C ALA A 110 6.98 -8.44 4.87
N ALA A 111 7.62 -9.52 4.42
CA ALA A 111 9.08 -9.60 4.24
C ALA A 111 9.59 -8.58 3.22
N SER A 112 8.91 -8.45 2.08
CA SER A 112 9.24 -7.45 1.06
C SER A 112 9.07 -6.02 1.59
N ARG A 113 8.03 -5.77 2.38
CA ARG A 113 7.80 -4.48 3.06
C ARG A 113 8.96 -4.13 4.00
N LEU A 114 9.44 -5.10 4.80
CA LEU A 114 10.59 -4.89 5.69
C LEU A 114 11.86 -4.55 4.90
N GLY A 115 12.16 -5.30 3.85
CA GLY A 115 13.31 -5.04 2.98
C GLY A 115 13.25 -3.68 2.31
N ALA A 116 12.07 -3.29 1.81
CA ALA A 116 11.85 -1.97 1.22
C ALA A 116 12.05 -0.84 2.25
N ALA A 117 11.52 -1.00 3.47
CA ALA A 117 11.67 -0.01 4.53
C ALA A 117 13.14 0.20 4.96
N ILE A 118 13.92 -0.89 5.07
CA ILE A 118 15.36 -0.79 5.34
C ILE A 118 16.06 -0.05 4.19
N ALA A 119 15.72 -0.36 2.94
CA ALA A 119 16.31 0.30 1.79
C ALA A 119 15.97 1.80 1.72
N GLU A 120 14.72 2.15 2.00
CA GLU A 120 14.24 3.54 2.04
C GLU A 120 14.89 4.33 3.17
N ALA A 121 14.90 3.77 4.39
CA ALA A 121 15.37 4.47 5.57
C ALA A 121 16.90 4.68 5.58
N CYS A 122 17.68 3.69 5.17
CA CYS A 122 19.14 3.73 5.31
C CYS A 122 19.93 3.33 4.05
N GLY A 123 19.25 3.12 2.93
CA GLY A 123 19.89 2.82 1.64
C GLY A 123 20.52 1.43 1.52
N PHE A 124 20.42 0.56 2.55
CA PHE A 124 20.95 -0.80 2.49
C PHE A 124 19.91 -1.76 1.92
N THR A 125 20.30 -2.57 0.94
CA THR A 125 19.43 -3.61 0.38
C THR A 125 19.70 -4.94 1.08
N VAL A 126 18.65 -5.51 1.68
CA VAL A 126 18.68 -6.84 2.29
C VAL A 126 17.95 -7.80 1.35
N ASN A 127 18.56 -8.95 1.07
CA ASN A 127 17.92 -9.96 0.22
C ASN A 127 16.68 -10.54 0.89
N VAL A 128 15.57 -10.62 0.14
CA VAL A 128 14.31 -11.23 0.58
C VAL A 128 14.11 -12.53 -0.19
N VAL A 129 14.10 -13.64 0.52
CA VAL A 129 14.08 -14.99 -0.08
C VAL A 129 13.07 -15.92 0.59
N LYS A 130 12.64 -16.94 -0.13
CA LYS A 130 11.98 -18.10 0.51
C LYS A 130 12.96 -18.82 1.41
N ASP A 131 12.51 -19.36 2.52
CA ASP A 131 13.36 -20.14 3.44
C ASP A 131 14.05 -21.34 2.76
N SER A 132 13.44 -21.93 1.73
CA SER A 132 14.05 -22.97 0.90
C SER A 132 15.25 -22.49 0.06
N GLY A 133 15.45 -21.19 -0.07
CA GLY A 133 16.56 -20.57 -0.81
C GLY A 133 17.71 -20.08 0.08
N LEU A 134 17.73 -20.44 1.36
CA LEU A 134 18.76 -19.99 2.30
C LEU A 134 20.12 -20.70 2.14
N GLU A 135 20.21 -21.74 1.31
CA GLU A 135 21.46 -22.45 0.92
C GLU A 135 22.40 -22.75 2.10
N GLY A 136 21.84 -23.20 3.23
CA GLY A 136 22.62 -23.55 4.43
C GLY A 136 22.98 -22.38 5.34
N LYS A 137 22.52 -21.15 5.05
CA LYS A 137 22.69 -19.99 5.94
C LYS A 137 21.91 -20.23 7.24
N SER A 138 22.59 -20.27 8.37
CA SER A 138 22.03 -20.58 9.70
C SER A 138 22.06 -19.40 10.68
N GLU A 139 22.72 -18.31 10.32
CA GLU A 139 22.87 -17.10 11.14
C GLU A 139 22.55 -15.84 10.33
N ASN A 140 22.19 -14.78 11.03
CA ASN A 140 21.81 -13.49 10.47
C ASN A 140 20.59 -13.59 9.53
N VAL A 141 19.57 -14.31 9.97
CA VAL A 141 18.30 -14.46 9.28
C VAL A 141 17.20 -13.75 10.05
N ILE A 142 16.48 -12.86 9.38
CA ILE A 142 15.21 -12.30 9.88
C ILE A 142 14.08 -13.14 9.29
N SER A 143 13.49 -14.01 10.09
CA SER A 143 12.36 -14.86 9.72
C SER A 143 11.07 -14.08 9.85
N VAL A 144 10.40 -13.77 8.74
CA VAL A 144 9.04 -13.23 8.75
C VAL A 144 8.06 -14.40 8.72
N GLY A 145 7.46 -14.68 9.90
CA GLY A 145 6.69 -15.89 10.11
C GLY A 145 7.56 -17.12 10.45
N LYS A 146 6.95 -18.30 10.45
CA LYS A 146 7.60 -19.55 10.83
C LYS A 146 8.40 -20.15 9.68
N THR A 147 9.66 -19.78 9.55
CA THR A 147 10.60 -20.36 8.58
C THR A 147 11.31 -21.60 9.14
N THR A 148 12.01 -22.32 8.30
CA THR A 148 12.87 -23.47 8.69
C THR A 148 14.07 -23.05 9.53
N GLN A 149 14.41 -21.76 9.57
CA GLN A 149 15.52 -21.21 10.40
C GLN A 149 15.03 -20.65 11.74
N ALA A 150 13.72 -20.59 11.98
CA ALA A 150 13.20 -20.20 13.28
C ALA A 150 13.58 -21.26 14.33
N SER A 151 14.19 -20.84 15.43
CA SER A 151 14.45 -21.73 16.56
C SER A 151 13.14 -22.28 17.13
N GLU A 152 13.18 -23.45 17.82
CA GLU A 152 12.00 -24.01 18.47
C GLU A 152 11.38 -23.01 19.47
N ALA A 153 12.22 -22.27 20.21
CA ALA A 153 11.76 -21.25 21.15
C ALA A 153 11.02 -20.11 20.44
N HIS A 154 11.59 -19.59 19.33
CA HIS A 154 10.98 -18.54 18.53
C HIS A 154 9.67 -19.00 17.87
N ALA A 155 9.64 -20.21 17.32
CA ALA A 155 8.42 -20.79 16.75
C ALA A 155 7.31 -20.96 17.80
N ALA A 156 7.67 -21.41 19.02
CA ALA A 156 6.73 -21.51 20.12
C ALA A 156 6.26 -20.13 20.63
N GLY A 157 7.15 -19.13 20.65
CA GLY A 157 6.82 -17.75 20.98
C GLY A 157 5.78 -17.17 20.02
N LEU A 158 6.00 -17.38 18.72
CA LEU A 158 5.08 -16.96 17.65
C LEU A 158 3.71 -17.64 17.78
N GLU A 159 3.67 -18.95 18.04
CA GLU A 159 2.41 -19.69 18.23
C GLU A 159 1.64 -19.21 19.46
N LYS A 160 2.34 -18.89 20.56
CA LYS A 160 1.74 -18.34 21.79
C LYS A 160 1.31 -16.87 21.63
N ALA A 161 1.81 -16.16 20.65
CA ALA A 161 1.43 -14.77 20.43
C ALA A 161 -0.03 -14.63 19.99
N GLY A 162 -0.57 -15.63 19.25
CA GLY A 162 -1.94 -15.56 18.74
C GLY A 162 -2.12 -14.35 17.83
N SER A 163 -3.10 -13.51 18.13
CA SER A 163 -3.37 -12.27 17.39
C SER A 163 -2.47 -11.09 17.80
N SER A 164 -1.50 -11.28 18.69
CA SER A 164 -0.50 -10.25 19.04
C SER A 164 0.68 -10.30 18.05
N ALA A 165 1.30 -9.16 17.81
CA ALA A 165 2.58 -9.08 17.11
C ALA A 165 3.72 -9.62 18.00
N PHE A 166 4.65 -10.35 17.42
CA PHE A 166 5.77 -10.97 18.10
C PHE A 166 7.09 -10.68 17.37
N ILE A 167 8.10 -10.25 18.13
CA ILE A 167 9.48 -10.12 17.69
C ILE A 167 10.34 -10.90 18.68
N GLY A 168 11.22 -11.77 18.17
CA GLY A 168 12.18 -12.53 18.97
C GLY A 168 13.59 -12.42 18.38
N TYR A 169 14.61 -12.38 19.25
CA TYR A 169 16.02 -12.36 18.86
C TYR A 169 16.84 -13.25 19.78
N ASP A 170 17.58 -14.22 19.24
CA ASP A 170 18.40 -15.19 19.99
C ASP A 170 19.90 -14.88 19.99
N GLY A 171 20.28 -13.68 19.57
CA GLY A 171 21.67 -13.27 19.43
C GLY A 171 22.28 -13.56 18.05
N LYS A 172 21.60 -14.34 17.22
CA LYS A 172 22.04 -14.73 15.87
C LYS A 172 20.95 -14.52 14.81
N ASN A 173 19.71 -14.86 15.13
CA ASN A 173 18.57 -14.81 14.24
C ASN A 173 17.41 -14.04 14.87
N MET A 174 16.57 -13.47 14.03
CA MET A 174 15.31 -12.84 14.43
C MET A 174 14.12 -13.60 13.90
N ILE A 175 13.00 -13.53 14.63
CA ILE A 175 11.68 -13.87 14.12
C ILE A 175 10.73 -12.70 14.31
N VAL A 176 9.93 -12.42 13.29
CA VAL A 176 8.95 -11.32 13.26
C VAL A 176 7.66 -11.87 12.71
N GLY A 177 6.55 -11.72 13.42
CA GLY A 177 5.26 -12.20 12.93
C GLY A 177 4.17 -12.25 13.98
N GLY A 178 3.10 -12.99 13.69
CA GLY A 178 1.95 -13.22 14.55
C GLY A 178 1.13 -14.40 14.04
N GLY A 179 0.06 -14.73 14.73
CA GLY A 179 -0.81 -15.86 14.37
C GLY A 179 -1.74 -15.59 13.18
N ASP A 180 -1.81 -14.35 12.71
CA ASP A 180 -2.59 -13.94 11.53
C ASP A 180 -1.84 -12.87 10.72
N SER A 181 -2.39 -12.48 9.57
CA SER A 181 -1.79 -11.48 8.68
C SER A 181 -1.69 -10.10 9.32
N VAL A 182 -2.67 -9.75 10.14
CA VAL A 182 -2.73 -8.47 10.85
C VAL A 182 -1.58 -8.37 11.86
N ALA A 183 -1.42 -9.39 12.70
CA ALA A 183 -0.36 -9.47 13.68
C ALA A 183 1.03 -9.57 13.04
N THR A 184 1.15 -10.29 11.91
CA THR A 184 2.40 -10.39 11.15
C THR A 184 2.80 -9.03 10.57
N LEU A 185 1.87 -8.30 9.97
CA LEU A 185 2.14 -6.96 9.46
C LEU A 185 2.51 -6.00 10.59
N ALA A 186 1.75 -6.02 11.71
CA ALA A 186 2.03 -5.18 12.86
C ALA A 186 3.42 -5.44 13.46
N ALA A 187 3.88 -6.68 13.50
CA ALA A 187 5.22 -7.01 13.94
C ALA A 187 6.32 -6.43 13.03
N VAL A 188 6.11 -6.48 11.71
CA VAL A 188 7.04 -5.89 10.74
C VAL A 188 7.06 -4.36 10.88
N GLU A 189 5.92 -3.69 10.95
CA GLU A 189 5.87 -2.23 11.15
C GLU A 189 6.48 -1.81 12.50
N GLN A 190 6.31 -2.62 13.54
CA GLN A 190 6.97 -2.37 14.83
C GLN A 190 8.49 -2.46 14.72
N LEU A 191 9.04 -3.45 14.00
CA LEU A 191 10.48 -3.55 13.78
C LEU A 191 11.01 -2.35 12.96
N ILE A 192 10.24 -1.89 11.98
CA ILE A 192 10.56 -0.68 11.20
C ILE A 192 10.60 0.56 12.12
N ALA A 193 9.61 0.71 13.00
CA ALA A 193 9.58 1.81 13.97
C ALA A 193 10.77 1.76 14.95
N GLU A 194 11.18 0.58 15.40
CA GLU A 194 12.37 0.39 16.22
C GLU A 194 13.65 0.78 15.47
N LEU A 195 13.75 0.43 14.20
CA LEU A 195 14.86 0.84 13.34
C LEU A 195 14.95 2.37 13.23
N ARG A 196 13.83 3.04 12.95
CA ARG A 196 13.79 4.52 12.85
C ARG A 196 14.11 5.20 14.18
N SER A 197 13.62 4.64 15.28
CA SER A 197 13.98 5.11 16.62
C SER A 197 15.49 4.97 16.89
N ALA A 198 16.10 3.86 16.48
CA ALA A 198 17.55 3.66 16.59
C ALA A 198 18.32 4.68 15.73
N MET A 199 17.87 4.97 14.51
CA MET A 199 18.46 6.01 13.66
C MET A 199 18.43 7.39 14.33
N THR A 200 17.32 7.76 14.96
CA THR A 200 17.18 9.04 15.67
C THR A 200 18.14 9.11 16.88
N ARG A 201 18.30 8.00 17.59
CA ARG A 201 19.19 7.90 18.77
C ARG A 201 20.67 7.90 18.42
N ASP A 202 21.06 7.11 17.43
CA ASP A 202 22.43 6.74 17.12
C ASP A 202 23.06 7.61 16.01
N GLY A 203 22.21 8.35 15.26
CA GLY A 203 22.64 9.17 14.12
C GLY A 203 23.12 8.31 12.94
N ARG A 204 24.32 8.59 12.43
CA ARG A 204 24.80 7.97 11.18
C ARG A 204 25.29 6.51 11.32
N ASN A 205 25.61 6.05 12.53
CA ASN A 205 26.10 4.68 12.78
C ASN A 205 25.12 3.94 13.68
N VAL A 206 24.12 3.34 13.05
CA VAL A 206 22.96 2.76 13.73
C VAL A 206 23.23 1.35 14.21
N THR A 207 22.87 1.05 15.45
CA THR A 207 22.85 -0.30 15.98
C THR A 207 21.47 -0.62 16.56
N LEU A 208 20.75 -1.52 15.89
CA LEU A 208 19.51 -2.09 16.43
C LEU A 208 19.89 -3.23 17.39
N THR A 209 19.47 -3.11 18.65
CA THR A 209 19.64 -4.15 19.67
C THR A 209 18.25 -4.67 20.04
N PRO A 210 17.77 -5.74 19.38
CA PRO A 210 16.45 -6.26 19.64
C PRO A 210 16.38 -6.94 21.02
N ASP A 211 15.20 -6.89 21.63
CA ASP A 211 14.92 -7.69 22.84
C ASP A 211 14.87 -9.20 22.49
N ALA A 212 15.18 -10.05 23.49
CA ALA A 212 15.15 -11.49 23.29
C ALA A 212 13.75 -11.98 22.87
N GLU A 213 12.70 -11.46 23.49
CA GLU A 213 11.31 -11.68 23.11
C GLU A 213 10.47 -10.45 23.46
N LYS A 214 9.61 -10.04 22.55
CA LYS A 214 8.69 -8.94 22.75
C LYS A 214 7.35 -9.20 22.07
N LYS A 215 6.28 -8.98 22.79
CA LYS A 215 4.91 -9.03 22.27
C LYS A 215 4.30 -7.65 22.28
N TYR A 216 3.54 -7.37 21.24
CA TYR A 216 2.83 -6.11 21.08
C TYR A 216 1.35 -6.39 20.85
N ASP A 217 0.51 -5.62 21.51
CA ASP A 217 -0.90 -5.57 21.13
C ASP A 217 -0.99 -4.89 19.77
N VAL A 218 -1.70 -5.51 18.82
CA VAL A 218 -1.94 -4.92 17.50
C VAL A 218 -2.80 -3.66 17.64
N GLY A 219 -3.72 -3.65 18.60
CA GLY A 219 -4.44 -2.50 19.15
C GLY A 219 -4.97 -1.52 18.10
N ASP A 220 -4.87 -0.23 18.43
CA ASP A 220 -5.40 0.89 17.64
C ASP A 220 -4.60 1.21 16.35
N ASN A 221 -3.50 0.51 16.09
CA ASN A 221 -2.71 0.72 14.87
C ASN A 221 -3.37 0.11 13.62
N MET A 222 -4.25 -0.88 13.80
CA MET A 222 -5.02 -1.47 12.71
C MET A 222 -6.28 -0.64 12.46
N LEU A 223 -6.38 -0.16 11.23
CA LEU A 223 -7.54 0.57 10.73
C LEU A 223 -8.31 -0.26 9.71
N THR A 224 -9.57 0.08 9.54
CA THR A 224 -10.46 -0.56 8.57
C THR A 224 -11.18 0.48 7.71
N ALA A 225 -11.31 0.20 6.42
CA ALA A 225 -12.10 1.01 5.50
C ALA A 225 -13.05 0.14 4.68
N MET A 226 -14.26 0.63 4.48
CA MET A 226 -15.31 -0.05 3.70
C MET A 226 -15.79 0.85 2.57
N SER A 227 -15.99 0.26 1.39
CA SER A 227 -16.78 0.84 0.29
C SER A 227 -18.09 0.09 0.20
N PHE A 228 -19.23 0.80 0.19
CA PHE A 228 -20.53 0.15 0.17
C PHE A 228 -21.57 0.93 -0.67
N ASN A 229 -21.81 0.48 -1.88
CA ASN A 229 -23.03 0.85 -2.63
C ASN A 229 -24.20 0.06 -2.07
N HIS A 230 -25.09 0.74 -1.33
CA HIS A 230 -26.21 0.08 -0.66
C HIS A 230 -27.52 0.09 -1.47
N LEU A 231 -27.48 0.51 -2.73
CA LEU A 231 -28.63 0.62 -3.65
C LEU A 231 -29.71 1.60 -3.15
N VAL A 232 -29.88 2.69 -3.86
CA VAL A 232 -30.85 3.75 -3.51
C VAL A 232 -32.31 3.27 -3.61
N SER A 233 -32.60 2.43 -4.61
CA SER A 233 -33.96 1.97 -4.90
C SER A 233 -34.39 0.82 -3.96
N SER A 234 -35.69 0.52 -3.98
CA SER A 234 -36.26 -0.60 -3.23
C SER A 234 -35.95 -0.57 -1.72
N LYS A 235 -35.92 0.62 -1.14
CA LYS A 235 -35.70 0.82 0.30
C LYS A 235 -36.92 0.31 1.06
N THR A 236 -36.75 -0.69 1.92
CA THR A 236 -37.72 -1.18 2.91
C THR A 236 -37.11 -1.12 4.30
N ALA A 237 -37.93 -1.25 5.34
CA ALA A 237 -37.41 -1.28 6.72
C ALA A 237 -36.46 -2.46 6.93
N GLU A 238 -36.79 -3.65 6.43
CA GLU A 238 -35.98 -4.85 6.57
C GLU A 238 -34.63 -4.70 5.82
N ARG A 239 -34.64 -4.14 4.60
CA ARG A 239 -33.40 -3.92 3.86
C ARG A 239 -32.53 -2.83 4.51
N THR A 240 -33.18 -1.77 5.01
CA THR A 240 -32.48 -0.73 5.78
C THR A 240 -31.80 -1.33 6.99
N GLN A 241 -32.49 -2.21 7.74
CA GLN A 241 -31.88 -2.89 8.89
C GLN A 241 -30.73 -3.79 8.47
N ARG A 242 -30.85 -4.54 7.34
CA ARG A 242 -29.72 -5.36 6.83
C ARG A 242 -28.48 -4.54 6.47
N VAL A 243 -28.66 -3.35 5.87
CA VAL A 243 -27.54 -2.43 5.59
C VAL A 243 -26.86 -1.97 6.89
N ILE A 244 -27.65 -1.59 7.89
CA ILE A 244 -27.16 -1.19 9.21
C ILE A 244 -26.45 -2.36 9.90
N ASP A 245 -27.04 -3.55 9.92
CA ASP A 245 -26.46 -4.74 10.54
C ASP A 245 -25.15 -5.17 9.87
N MET A 246 -25.03 -5.00 8.55
CA MET A 246 -23.78 -5.21 7.81
C MET A 246 -22.67 -4.28 8.34
N VAL A 247 -22.97 -3.00 8.50
CA VAL A 247 -22.03 -2.02 9.05
C VAL A 247 -21.68 -2.36 10.49
N LEU A 248 -22.66 -2.66 11.34
CA LEU A 248 -22.47 -2.98 12.75
C LEU A 248 -21.70 -4.29 12.95
N LYS A 249 -21.84 -5.25 12.04
CA LYS A 249 -21.09 -6.51 12.07
C LYS A 249 -19.58 -6.29 11.89
N TYR A 250 -19.19 -5.43 10.97
CA TYR A 250 -17.78 -5.17 10.68
C TYR A 250 -17.20 -3.97 11.42
N LEU A 251 -18.03 -3.02 11.83
CA LEU A 251 -17.66 -1.77 12.51
C LEU A 251 -16.44 -1.10 11.87
N PRO A 252 -16.43 -0.85 10.56
CA PRO A 252 -15.28 -0.27 9.90
C PRO A 252 -14.99 1.13 10.43
N ASP A 253 -13.72 1.52 10.47
CA ASP A 253 -13.31 2.84 10.98
C ASP A 253 -13.69 3.97 10.04
N THR A 254 -13.72 3.69 8.73
CA THR A 254 -14.23 4.61 7.70
C THR A 254 -15.11 3.88 6.69
N ILE A 255 -16.13 4.56 6.18
CA ILE A 255 -17.07 4.01 5.20
C ILE A 255 -17.33 5.04 4.12
N GLY A 256 -17.10 4.67 2.86
CA GLY A 256 -17.62 5.36 1.69
C GLY A 256 -18.91 4.70 1.25
N PHE A 257 -20.05 5.36 1.45
CA PHE A 257 -21.33 4.90 0.90
C PHE A 257 -21.58 5.49 -0.48
N GLN A 258 -22.28 4.75 -1.34
CA GLN A 258 -22.77 5.24 -2.62
C GLN A 258 -24.28 5.02 -2.72
N GLU A 259 -24.93 5.78 -3.62
CA GLU A 259 -26.37 5.80 -3.80
C GLU A 259 -27.17 6.22 -2.56
N THR A 260 -26.60 7.10 -1.75
CA THR A 260 -27.24 7.52 -0.50
C THR A 260 -28.18 8.70 -0.74
N SER A 261 -29.49 8.46 -0.89
CA SER A 261 -30.49 9.53 -0.97
C SER A 261 -30.63 10.25 0.38
N PRO A 262 -31.28 11.45 0.43
CA PRO A 262 -31.56 12.15 1.69
C PRO A 262 -32.29 11.28 2.72
N ASP A 263 -33.23 10.44 2.26
CA ASP A 263 -33.95 9.51 3.11
C ASP A 263 -33.03 8.36 3.66
N TRP A 264 -32.08 7.89 2.85
CA TRP A 264 -31.05 6.98 3.33
C TRP A 264 -30.11 7.66 4.33
N MET A 265 -29.69 8.91 4.07
CA MET A 265 -28.88 9.68 5.03
C MET A 265 -29.57 9.77 6.40
N THR A 266 -30.88 10.07 6.41
CA THR A 266 -31.67 10.11 7.64
C THR A 266 -31.63 8.79 8.39
N SER A 267 -31.80 7.66 7.71
CA SER A 267 -31.79 6.33 8.32
C SER A 267 -30.41 5.96 8.87
N LEU A 268 -29.35 6.17 8.06
CA LEU A 268 -27.96 5.85 8.46
C LEU A 268 -27.49 6.72 9.62
N THR A 269 -27.77 8.02 9.59
CA THR A 269 -27.35 8.94 10.67
C THR A 269 -28.14 8.70 11.96
N SER A 270 -29.42 8.33 11.88
CA SER A 270 -30.20 7.94 13.05
C SER A 270 -29.65 6.67 13.72
N ALA A 271 -29.29 5.67 12.92
CA ALA A 271 -28.84 4.37 13.44
C ALA A 271 -27.34 4.37 13.88
N LEU A 272 -26.48 5.06 13.12
CA LEU A 272 -25.04 4.98 13.25
C LEU A 272 -24.42 6.23 13.88
N GLY A 273 -25.17 7.29 14.06
CA GLY A 273 -24.66 8.60 14.51
C GLY A 273 -24.08 8.64 15.92
N SER A 274 -24.37 7.64 16.78
CA SER A 274 -23.69 7.49 18.07
C SER A 274 -22.21 7.10 17.89
N ILE A 275 -21.87 6.34 16.84
CA ILE A 275 -20.53 5.81 16.55
C ILE A 275 -19.81 6.70 15.53
N TYR A 276 -20.50 7.09 14.46
CA TYR A 276 -19.90 7.76 13.32
C TYR A 276 -20.26 9.25 13.22
N GLY A 277 -19.27 10.06 12.82
CA GLY A 277 -19.50 11.31 12.14
C GLY A 277 -19.55 11.09 10.63
N TYR A 278 -20.04 12.05 9.86
CA TYR A 278 -20.02 11.99 8.42
C TYR A 278 -19.75 13.36 7.79
N VAL A 279 -19.33 13.33 6.52
CA VAL A 279 -19.20 14.49 5.64
C VAL A 279 -19.77 14.15 4.27
N GLY A 280 -20.18 15.17 3.54
CA GLY A 280 -20.74 15.07 2.19
C GLY A 280 -22.03 15.85 2.03
N GLU A 281 -22.34 16.16 0.77
CA GLU A 281 -23.59 16.78 0.34
C GLU A 281 -24.15 16.07 -0.88
N GLY A 282 -25.40 16.34 -1.21
CA GLY A 282 -26.07 15.75 -2.36
C GLY A 282 -25.53 16.25 -3.69
N ARG A 283 -25.50 15.39 -4.70
CA ARG A 283 -24.94 15.70 -6.04
C ARG A 283 -25.61 16.87 -6.77
N ASN A 284 -26.79 17.29 -6.33
CA ASN A 284 -27.49 18.47 -6.87
C ASN A 284 -27.33 19.72 -6.00
N GLY A 285 -26.42 19.68 -5.01
CA GLY A 285 -26.15 20.73 -4.05
C GLY A 285 -26.97 20.62 -2.76
N GLY A 286 -26.33 20.90 -1.63
CA GLY A 286 -26.92 20.78 -0.31
C GLY A 286 -27.50 19.39 -0.03
N ASP A 287 -28.77 19.34 0.38
CA ASP A 287 -29.46 18.08 0.69
C ASP A 287 -30.20 17.48 -0.52
N SER A 288 -29.78 17.78 -1.75
CA SER A 288 -30.51 17.38 -2.95
C SER A 288 -29.73 16.34 -3.79
N GLY A 289 -30.42 15.26 -4.15
CA GLY A 289 -29.85 14.16 -4.91
C GLY A 289 -29.12 13.13 -4.05
N GLU A 290 -28.44 12.18 -4.69
CA GLU A 290 -27.66 11.17 -3.99
C GLU A 290 -26.35 11.75 -3.50
N TYR A 291 -25.96 11.36 -2.28
CA TYR A 291 -24.66 11.63 -1.67
C TYR A 291 -23.69 10.50 -1.99
N ASN A 292 -22.42 10.80 -1.91
CA ASN A 292 -21.32 9.85 -1.72
C ASN A 292 -20.62 10.17 -0.38
N PRO A 293 -21.29 9.99 0.77
CA PRO A 293 -20.78 10.44 2.04
C PRO A 293 -19.58 9.59 2.50
N VAL A 294 -18.72 10.23 3.29
CA VAL A 294 -17.69 9.54 4.06
C VAL A 294 -18.12 9.54 5.53
N PHE A 295 -18.33 8.34 6.08
CA PHE A 295 -18.54 8.13 7.51
C PHE A 295 -17.20 7.78 8.18
N TYR A 296 -16.95 8.29 9.39
CA TYR A 296 -15.74 8.02 10.14
C TYR A 296 -16.05 7.81 11.62
N ASN A 297 -15.36 6.87 12.25
CA ASN A 297 -15.52 6.54 13.67
C ASN A 297 -15.04 7.71 14.55
N LYS A 298 -15.96 8.33 15.27
CA LYS A 298 -15.70 9.50 16.12
C LYS A 298 -14.78 9.20 17.30
N SER A 299 -14.70 7.94 17.74
CA SER A 299 -13.80 7.56 18.83
C SER A 299 -12.33 7.54 18.37
N LYS A 300 -12.08 7.19 17.10
CA LYS A 300 -10.73 7.05 16.52
C LYS A 300 -10.23 8.31 15.81
N PHE A 301 -11.12 9.10 15.24
CA PHE A 301 -10.73 10.22 14.36
C PHE A 301 -11.27 11.58 14.80
N THR A 302 -10.50 12.60 14.49
CA THR A 302 -10.89 14.01 14.47
C THR A 302 -10.90 14.47 13.01
N LEU A 303 -12.00 15.08 12.56
CA LEU A 303 -12.11 15.68 11.24
C LEU A 303 -11.30 16.99 11.20
N LYS A 304 -10.38 17.11 10.24
CA LYS A 304 -9.55 18.32 10.04
C LYS A 304 -10.05 19.15 8.87
N GLU A 305 -10.40 18.48 7.76
CA GLU A 305 -10.87 19.13 6.54
C GLU A 305 -11.82 18.19 5.81
N SER A 306 -12.78 18.72 5.08
CA SER A 306 -13.66 17.95 4.21
C SER A 306 -14.26 18.81 3.10
N GLY A 307 -14.79 18.16 2.09
CA GLY A 307 -15.56 18.82 1.05
C GLY A 307 -16.17 17.82 0.08
N THR A 308 -17.13 18.31 -0.70
CA THR A 308 -17.68 17.64 -1.86
C THR A 308 -17.37 18.44 -3.10
N ARG A 309 -17.01 17.77 -4.20
CA ARG A 309 -16.67 18.36 -5.49
C ARG A 309 -17.35 17.64 -6.61
N TRP A 310 -17.69 18.37 -7.67
CA TRP A 310 -18.33 17.83 -8.86
C TRP A 310 -17.28 17.39 -9.87
N MET A 311 -17.47 16.22 -10.43
CA MET A 311 -16.59 15.68 -11.47
C MET A 311 -16.96 16.28 -12.82
N SER A 312 -16.48 17.50 -13.06
CA SER A 312 -16.76 18.35 -14.21
C SER A 312 -15.61 19.34 -14.45
N ASP A 313 -15.75 20.21 -15.46
CA ASP A 313 -14.80 21.30 -15.70
C ASP A 313 -14.83 22.38 -14.61
N THR A 314 -15.88 22.40 -13.78
CA THR A 314 -16.05 23.36 -12.65
C THR A 314 -16.33 22.63 -11.34
N PRO A 315 -15.32 21.96 -10.73
CA PRO A 315 -15.52 21.08 -9.58
C PRO A 315 -16.08 21.77 -8.32
N GLU A 316 -15.98 23.08 -8.22
CA GLU A 316 -16.42 23.86 -7.08
C GLU A 316 -17.93 24.22 -7.11
N THR A 317 -18.59 23.90 -8.21
CA THR A 317 -20.02 24.25 -8.41
C THR A 317 -20.81 23.06 -8.92
N VAL A 318 -22.11 23.03 -8.63
CA VAL A 318 -23.03 22.00 -9.14
C VAL A 318 -23.01 21.96 -10.65
N SER A 319 -22.38 20.94 -11.21
CA SER A 319 -22.16 20.81 -12.65
C SER A 319 -21.89 19.35 -13.05
N LYS A 320 -21.87 19.10 -14.35
CA LYS A 320 -21.51 17.80 -14.93
C LYS A 320 -20.91 17.98 -16.31
N PHE A 321 -20.18 16.99 -16.80
CA PHE A 321 -19.85 16.89 -18.22
C PHE A 321 -21.11 16.64 -19.06
N GLU A 322 -21.13 17.08 -20.30
CA GLU A 322 -22.26 16.89 -21.22
C GLU A 322 -22.57 15.40 -21.40
N GLU A 323 -21.56 14.56 -21.43
CA GLU A 323 -21.69 13.10 -21.59
C GLU A 323 -22.21 12.40 -20.35
N SER A 324 -22.22 13.07 -19.20
CA SER A 324 -22.66 12.47 -17.94
C SER A 324 -24.17 12.37 -17.86
N THR A 325 -24.65 11.22 -17.42
CA THR A 325 -26.09 11.00 -17.18
C THR A 325 -26.61 11.90 -16.04
N TYR A 326 -25.85 11.94 -14.94
CA TYR A 326 -26.16 12.75 -13.75
C TYR A 326 -24.95 13.57 -13.34
N ASN A 327 -25.16 14.55 -12.45
CA ASN A 327 -24.07 15.12 -11.70
C ASN A 327 -23.38 13.99 -10.91
N ARG A 328 -22.05 13.92 -10.99
CA ARG A 328 -21.26 12.98 -10.22
C ARG A 328 -20.30 13.75 -9.35
N ILE A 329 -20.12 13.26 -8.14
CA ILE A 329 -19.34 13.92 -7.08
C ILE A 329 -18.33 12.96 -6.46
N TYR A 330 -17.30 13.53 -5.88
CA TYR A 330 -16.51 12.87 -4.88
C TYR A 330 -16.58 13.67 -3.57
N THR A 331 -16.53 12.97 -2.46
CA THR A 331 -16.44 13.56 -1.12
C THR A 331 -15.10 13.15 -0.51
N TYR A 332 -14.43 14.11 0.14
CA TYR A 332 -13.18 13.83 0.83
C TYR A 332 -13.24 14.25 2.30
N ALA A 333 -12.46 13.55 3.12
CA ALA A 333 -12.25 13.84 4.53
C ALA A 333 -10.78 13.68 4.87
N LEU A 334 -10.13 14.72 5.36
CA LEU A 334 -8.84 14.64 6.03
C LEU A 334 -9.10 14.37 7.51
N LEU A 335 -8.70 13.18 7.95
CA LEU A 335 -8.92 12.69 9.31
C LEU A 335 -7.59 12.62 10.06
N GLU A 336 -7.59 13.04 11.32
CA GLU A 336 -6.47 12.86 12.25
C GLU A 336 -6.79 11.71 13.19
N ARG A 337 -5.92 10.68 13.22
CA ARG A 337 -6.05 9.57 14.14
C ARG A 337 -5.70 10.04 15.56
N LYS A 338 -6.61 9.86 16.51
CA LYS A 338 -6.48 10.39 17.88
C LYS A 338 -5.36 9.75 18.69
N SER A 339 -5.00 8.50 18.38
CA SER A 339 -3.98 7.76 19.14
C SER A 339 -2.56 8.30 18.94
N ASP A 340 -2.24 8.85 17.76
CA ASP A 340 -0.88 9.26 17.39
C ASP A 340 -0.79 10.54 16.53
N GLY A 341 -1.93 11.13 16.19
CA GLY A 341 -1.99 12.37 15.40
C GLY A 341 -1.73 12.18 13.90
N LYS A 342 -1.56 10.94 13.41
CA LYS A 342 -1.34 10.70 11.98
C LYS A 342 -2.56 11.08 11.16
N LEU A 343 -2.29 11.76 10.05
CA LEU A 343 -3.33 12.18 9.10
C LEU A 343 -3.58 11.11 8.05
N ILE A 344 -4.83 10.97 7.63
CA ILE A 344 -5.24 10.11 6.52
C ILE A 344 -6.29 10.81 5.68
N MET A 345 -6.19 10.70 4.36
CA MET A 345 -7.17 11.19 3.40
C MET A 345 -8.10 10.07 2.97
N ILE A 346 -9.38 10.23 3.22
CA ILE A 346 -10.44 9.34 2.74
C ILE A 346 -11.19 10.05 1.62
N VAL A 347 -11.32 9.39 0.48
CA VAL A 347 -12.05 9.91 -0.68
C VAL A 347 -13.08 8.88 -1.10
N ASN A 348 -14.29 9.32 -1.42
CA ASN A 348 -15.37 8.43 -1.86
C ASN A 348 -16.07 8.98 -3.09
N THR A 349 -16.36 8.10 -4.05
CA THR A 349 -16.97 8.49 -5.33
C THR A 349 -17.97 7.46 -5.86
N HIS A 350 -18.76 7.87 -6.84
CA HIS A 350 -19.59 7.00 -7.66
C HIS A 350 -19.60 7.53 -9.09
N LEU A 351 -18.93 6.85 -10.02
CA LEU A 351 -18.77 7.27 -11.41
C LEU A 351 -20.06 7.05 -12.23
N ASP A 352 -20.13 7.62 -13.43
CA ASP A 352 -21.30 7.50 -14.30
C ASP A 352 -21.57 6.03 -14.70
N HIS A 353 -22.81 5.58 -14.54
CA HIS A 353 -23.19 4.18 -14.77
C HIS A 353 -23.40 3.83 -16.24
N LYS A 354 -23.60 4.81 -17.15
CA LYS A 354 -23.91 4.58 -18.57
C LYS A 354 -22.77 4.98 -19.50
N SER A 355 -22.18 6.14 -19.25
CA SER A 355 -21.26 6.78 -20.18
C SER A 355 -19.80 6.48 -19.83
N GLU A 356 -19.12 5.67 -20.64
CA GLU A 356 -17.69 5.44 -20.48
C GLU A 356 -16.86 6.71 -20.78
N PRO A 357 -17.17 7.53 -21.83
CA PRO A 357 -16.49 8.81 -22.00
C PRO A 357 -16.62 9.75 -20.80
N ALA A 358 -17.78 9.76 -20.14
CA ALA A 358 -17.96 10.52 -18.90
C ALA A 358 -17.06 9.98 -17.78
N ARG A 359 -17.00 8.66 -17.57
CA ARG A 359 -16.13 8.06 -16.55
C ARG A 359 -14.65 8.39 -16.76
N VAL A 360 -14.17 8.41 -18.01
CA VAL A 360 -12.77 8.77 -18.34
C VAL A 360 -12.48 10.21 -17.93
N LYS A 361 -13.38 11.16 -18.20
CA LYS A 361 -13.21 12.56 -17.77
C LYS A 361 -13.33 12.70 -16.24
N GLN A 362 -14.30 12.02 -15.64
CA GLN A 362 -14.55 12.04 -14.20
C GLN A 362 -13.37 11.53 -13.40
N ILE A 363 -12.78 10.41 -13.82
CA ILE A 363 -11.63 9.87 -13.12
C ILE A 363 -10.40 10.80 -13.21
N GLN A 364 -10.23 11.52 -14.32
CA GLN A 364 -9.14 12.49 -14.45
C GLN A 364 -9.29 13.62 -13.46
N VAL A 365 -10.48 14.24 -13.35
CA VAL A 365 -10.75 15.31 -12.35
C VAL A 365 -10.47 14.83 -10.93
N LEU A 366 -10.88 13.60 -10.60
CA LEU A 366 -10.63 13.01 -9.28
C LEU A 366 -9.14 12.78 -9.02
N LEU A 367 -8.42 12.23 -10.01
CA LEU A 367 -6.98 11.97 -9.87
C LEU A 367 -6.16 13.26 -9.82
N ASP A 368 -6.54 14.30 -10.56
CA ASP A 368 -5.90 15.62 -10.48
C ASP A 368 -6.00 16.21 -9.07
N PHE A 369 -7.17 16.08 -8.43
CA PHE A 369 -7.34 16.46 -7.03
C PHE A 369 -6.45 15.63 -6.09
N ILE A 370 -6.46 14.30 -6.24
CA ILE A 370 -5.69 13.38 -5.40
C ILE A 370 -4.18 13.65 -5.56
N GLU A 371 -3.72 13.85 -6.78
CA GLU A 371 -2.31 14.15 -7.08
C GLU A 371 -1.87 15.47 -6.45
N ALA A 372 -2.70 16.51 -6.57
CA ALA A 372 -2.39 17.84 -6.06
C ALA A 372 -2.47 17.96 -4.52
N ARG A 373 -3.34 17.17 -3.88
CA ARG A 373 -3.68 17.35 -2.46
C ARG A 373 -3.28 16.21 -1.55
N CYS A 374 -3.08 15.00 -2.08
CA CYS A 374 -3.06 13.81 -1.25
C CYS A 374 -1.77 12.99 -1.37
N ARG A 375 -0.82 13.35 -2.22
CA ARG A 375 0.41 12.59 -2.46
C ARG A 375 1.21 12.31 -1.18
N ASP A 376 1.22 13.26 -0.26
CA ASP A 376 1.99 13.15 0.98
C ASP A 376 1.24 12.44 2.12
N TYR A 377 -0.03 12.10 1.90
CA TYR A 377 -0.87 11.42 2.88
C TYR A 377 -1.02 9.93 2.57
N PRO A 378 -1.25 9.08 3.60
CA PRO A 378 -1.99 7.85 3.43
C PRO A 378 -3.35 8.17 2.80
N VAL A 379 -3.73 7.47 1.74
CA VAL A 379 -4.99 7.70 0.99
C VAL A 379 -5.77 6.41 0.90
N VAL A 380 -7.08 6.49 1.18
CA VAL A 380 -8.05 5.47 0.79
C VAL A 380 -9.06 6.12 -0.15
N LEU A 381 -9.07 5.69 -1.41
CA LEU A 381 -10.07 6.05 -2.40
C LEU A 381 -11.05 4.89 -2.54
N SER A 382 -12.28 5.10 -2.07
CA SER A 382 -13.39 4.15 -2.15
C SER A 382 -14.41 4.55 -3.22
N GLY A 383 -15.14 3.59 -3.75
CA GLY A 383 -16.26 3.91 -4.62
C GLY A 383 -16.78 2.78 -5.49
N ASP A 384 -17.96 3.04 -6.07
CA ASP A 384 -18.46 2.35 -7.23
C ASP A 384 -17.98 3.07 -8.50
N PHE A 385 -17.03 2.46 -9.18
CA PHE A 385 -16.44 3.05 -10.39
C PHE A 385 -17.23 2.72 -11.66
N ASN A 386 -18.27 1.90 -11.55
CA ASN A 386 -19.08 1.45 -12.69
C ASN A 386 -18.24 0.92 -13.87
N THR A 387 -17.11 0.32 -13.58
CA THR A 387 -16.14 -0.15 -14.56
C THR A 387 -15.42 -1.40 -14.04
N THR A 388 -14.97 -2.26 -14.96
CA THR A 388 -14.26 -3.50 -14.63
C THR A 388 -12.74 -3.29 -14.63
N PRO A 389 -11.93 -4.23 -14.05
CA PRO A 389 -10.47 -4.11 -14.01
C PRO A 389 -9.77 -4.06 -15.38
N THR A 390 -10.46 -4.40 -16.46
CA THR A 390 -9.91 -4.36 -17.83
C THR A 390 -10.07 -2.99 -18.51
N SER A 391 -10.85 -2.08 -17.93
CA SER A 391 -11.18 -0.78 -18.53
C SER A 391 -10.01 0.20 -18.49
N ASP A 392 -10.07 1.21 -19.33
CA ASP A 392 -9.08 2.29 -19.34
C ASP A 392 -9.20 3.18 -18.09
N VAL A 393 -10.40 3.35 -17.54
CA VAL A 393 -10.64 4.07 -16.27
C VAL A 393 -9.84 3.41 -15.14
N TYR A 394 -9.99 2.10 -14.94
CA TYR A 394 -9.24 1.36 -13.91
C TYR A 394 -7.72 1.46 -14.13
N LYS A 395 -7.25 1.24 -15.37
CA LYS A 395 -5.84 1.36 -15.72
C LYS A 395 -5.29 2.77 -15.48
N THR A 396 -6.13 3.81 -15.64
CA THR A 396 -5.73 5.21 -15.38
C THR A 396 -5.50 5.43 -13.90
N VAL A 397 -6.32 4.85 -13.01
CA VAL A 397 -6.05 4.90 -11.56
C VAL A 397 -4.70 4.25 -11.25
N LEU A 398 -4.41 3.08 -11.82
CA LEU A 398 -3.15 2.36 -11.57
C LEU A 398 -1.89 3.04 -12.15
N LYS A 399 -2.03 4.03 -13.04
CA LYS A 399 -0.91 4.86 -13.50
C LYS A 399 -0.55 5.98 -12.53
N SER A 400 -1.41 6.29 -11.56
CA SER A 400 -1.12 7.23 -10.48
C SER A 400 -0.27 6.55 -9.38
N PHE A 401 -0.09 7.22 -8.25
CA PHE A 401 0.57 6.60 -7.08
C PHE A 401 -0.34 5.65 -6.27
N LEU A 402 -1.58 5.44 -6.71
CA LEU A 402 -2.53 4.54 -6.05
C LEU A 402 -2.41 3.11 -6.57
N SER A 403 -2.60 2.16 -5.67
CA SER A 403 -2.65 0.72 -5.96
C SER A 403 -4.02 0.17 -5.61
N ASP A 404 -4.51 -0.84 -6.36
CA ASP A 404 -5.67 -1.61 -5.92
C ASP A 404 -5.32 -2.36 -4.64
N SER A 405 -6.08 -2.15 -3.58
CA SER A 405 -5.86 -2.81 -2.30
C SER A 405 -5.92 -4.34 -2.39
N ALA A 406 -6.67 -4.88 -3.35
CA ALA A 406 -6.71 -6.32 -3.62
C ALA A 406 -5.41 -6.89 -4.20
N ASP A 407 -4.55 -6.06 -4.79
CA ASP A 407 -3.28 -6.49 -5.39
C ASP A 407 -2.10 -6.36 -4.42
N VAL A 408 -2.25 -5.52 -3.39
CA VAL A 408 -1.21 -5.26 -2.39
C VAL A 408 -1.50 -5.85 -1.00
N ALA A 409 -2.69 -6.42 -0.80
CA ALA A 409 -3.06 -7.02 0.48
C ALA A 409 -2.34 -8.35 0.73
N MET A 410 -1.97 -8.59 1.99
CA MET A 410 -1.35 -9.86 2.43
C MET A 410 -2.31 -11.04 2.31
N GLN A 411 -3.58 -10.84 2.62
CA GLN A 411 -4.65 -11.83 2.44
C GLN A 411 -5.77 -11.25 1.61
N VAL A 412 -6.30 -12.03 0.67
CA VAL A 412 -7.31 -11.57 -0.29
C VAL A 412 -8.44 -12.58 -0.40
N LYS A 413 -9.66 -12.13 -0.09
CA LYS A 413 -10.89 -12.85 -0.36
C LYS A 413 -11.65 -12.14 -1.47
N ARG A 414 -11.36 -12.51 -2.72
CA ARG A 414 -12.01 -11.95 -3.90
C ARG A 414 -13.38 -12.58 -4.13
N ALA A 415 -14.34 -11.75 -4.50
CA ALA A 415 -15.62 -12.12 -5.06
C ALA A 415 -16.08 -10.98 -5.99
N SER A 416 -17.18 -11.20 -6.73
CA SER A 416 -17.83 -10.13 -7.48
C SER A 416 -18.41 -9.11 -6.51
N THR A 417 -18.19 -7.83 -6.75
CA THR A 417 -18.76 -6.78 -5.90
C THR A 417 -20.16 -6.38 -6.35
N PHE A 418 -20.46 -6.44 -7.66
CA PHE A 418 -21.80 -6.24 -8.20
C PHE A 418 -22.38 -7.57 -8.66
N THR A 419 -23.41 -8.06 -7.98
CA THR A 419 -24.06 -9.33 -8.27
C THR A 419 -25.48 -9.18 -8.82
N ASN A 420 -26.09 -8.02 -8.68
CA ASN A 420 -27.49 -7.79 -9.02
C ASN A 420 -28.38 -8.94 -8.51
N TYR A 421 -28.23 -9.27 -7.22
CA TYR A 421 -28.91 -10.38 -6.55
C TYR A 421 -28.70 -11.74 -7.27
N GLY A 422 -27.48 -12.02 -7.72
CA GLY A 422 -27.09 -13.25 -8.39
C GLY A 422 -27.27 -13.27 -9.91
N LYS A 423 -27.65 -12.14 -10.53
CA LYS A 423 -27.82 -11.99 -11.99
C LYS A 423 -26.59 -11.42 -12.70
N SER A 424 -25.56 -11.03 -11.96
CA SER A 424 -24.31 -10.46 -12.46
C SER A 424 -23.12 -11.02 -11.67
N ASN A 425 -21.91 -10.87 -12.22
CA ASN A 425 -20.67 -11.30 -11.60
C ASN A 425 -19.52 -10.32 -11.91
N LYS A 426 -19.78 -9.02 -11.73
CA LYS A 426 -18.79 -7.99 -12.03
C LYS A 426 -18.09 -7.47 -10.75
N THR A 427 -16.89 -6.98 -10.91
CA THR A 427 -16.20 -6.14 -9.92
C THR A 427 -16.31 -4.70 -10.42
N LEU A 428 -17.02 -3.85 -9.68
CA LEU A 428 -17.27 -2.45 -9.99
C LEU A 428 -16.87 -1.53 -8.83
N ASP A 429 -16.75 -2.10 -7.62
CA ASP A 429 -16.44 -1.39 -6.39
C ASP A 429 -14.99 -1.66 -5.99
N TYR A 430 -14.27 -0.61 -5.62
CA TYR A 430 -12.85 -0.68 -5.32
C TYR A 430 -12.51 0.13 -4.08
N LEU A 431 -11.40 -0.28 -3.46
CA LEU A 431 -10.63 0.50 -2.51
C LEU A 431 -9.21 0.61 -3.05
N PHE A 432 -8.82 1.80 -3.51
CA PHE A 432 -7.44 2.09 -3.90
C PHE A 432 -6.70 2.76 -2.74
N VAL A 433 -5.43 2.48 -2.60
CA VAL A 433 -4.60 2.95 -1.49
C VAL A 433 -3.27 3.52 -1.96
N ASN A 434 -2.72 4.48 -1.22
CA ASN A 434 -1.32 4.88 -1.36
C ASN A 434 -0.42 3.84 -0.68
N ALA A 435 -0.01 2.80 -1.42
CA ALA A 435 0.77 1.69 -0.89
C ALA A 435 2.19 2.09 -0.41
N ALA A 436 2.69 3.26 -0.78
CA ALA A 436 3.93 3.80 -0.23
C ALA A 436 3.77 4.28 1.23
N LYS A 437 2.55 4.66 1.63
CA LYS A 437 2.23 5.21 2.95
C LYS A 437 1.37 4.27 3.81
N MET A 438 0.91 3.16 3.24
CA MET A 438 -0.01 2.21 3.90
C MET A 438 0.34 0.78 3.55
N SER A 439 0.20 -0.12 4.50
CA SER A 439 0.32 -1.57 4.30
C SER A 439 -1.03 -2.23 4.53
N VAL A 440 -1.50 -3.02 3.56
CA VAL A 440 -2.83 -3.67 3.61
C VAL A 440 -2.68 -5.10 4.10
N ALA A 441 -3.27 -5.40 5.27
CA ALA A 441 -3.24 -6.73 5.87
C ALA A 441 -4.26 -7.68 5.23
N SER A 442 -5.48 -7.18 4.95
CA SER A 442 -6.49 -8.00 4.27
C SER A 442 -7.38 -7.16 3.35
N TYR A 443 -7.88 -7.82 2.31
CA TYR A 443 -8.93 -7.37 1.41
C TYR A 443 -10.05 -8.42 1.38
N ASP A 444 -11.26 -8.03 1.70
CA ASP A 444 -12.42 -8.90 1.76
C ASP A 444 -13.60 -8.30 0.97
N VAL A 445 -14.23 -9.12 0.12
CA VAL A 445 -15.57 -8.83 -0.38
C VAL A 445 -16.56 -9.49 0.57
N CYS A 446 -17.38 -8.66 1.24
CA CYS A 446 -18.35 -9.09 2.26
C CYS A 446 -19.61 -9.63 1.59
N ASN A 447 -19.58 -10.87 1.11
CA ASN A 447 -20.60 -11.50 0.27
C ASN A 447 -21.58 -12.40 1.02
N GLU A 448 -21.72 -12.22 2.32
CA GLU A 448 -22.69 -12.97 3.12
C GLU A 448 -24.06 -12.30 3.16
N LYS A 449 -25.06 -13.12 3.44
CA LYS A 449 -26.42 -12.67 3.72
C LYS A 449 -26.53 -12.18 5.17
N ILE A 450 -27.28 -11.11 5.36
CA ILE A 450 -27.66 -10.58 6.68
C ILE A 450 -29.15 -10.86 6.87
N ASN A 451 -29.50 -11.53 7.94
CA ASN A 451 -30.89 -11.92 8.23
C ASN A 451 -31.59 -12.61 7.04
N GLY A 452 -30.86 -13.54 6.40
CA GLY A 452 -31.39 -14.40 5.34
C GLY A 452 -31.33 -13.86 3.93
N ASP A 453 -30.95 -12.59 3.72
CA ASP A 453 -30.91 -11.97 2.38
C ASP A 453 -29.76 -10.97 2.24
N PHE A 454 -29.43 -10.58 1.01
CA PHE A 454 -28.41 -9.57 0.74
C PHE A 454 -28.92 -8.16 1.05
N PRO A 455 -28.09 -7.30 1.68
CA PRO A 455 -28.48 -5.91 1.97
C PRO A 455 -28.54 -5.02 0.73
N SER A 456 -27.83 -5.38 -0.34
CA SER A 456 -27.70 -4.64 -1.61
C SER A 456 -27.51 -5.61 -2.77
N ASP A 457 -27.64 -5.13 -4.00
CA ASP A 457 -27.19 -5.80 -5.22
C ASP A 457 -25.65 -5.70 -5.42
N HIS A 458 -24.98 -4.87 -4.60
CA HIS A 458 -23.55 -4.84 -4.40
C HIS A 458 -23.15 -5.50 -3.08
N HIS A 459 -21.95 -6.06 -3.05
CA HIS A 459 -21.29 -6.54 -1.84
C HIS A 459 -20.27 -5.51 -1.38
N PRO A 460 -20.25 -5.14 -0.08
CA PRO A 460 -19.24 -4.23 0.45
C PRO A 460 -17.84 -4.79 0.25
N VAL A 461 -16.88 -3.89 0.02
CA VAL A 461 -15.47 -4.18 0.05
C VAL A 461 -14.89 -3.63 1.34
N LEU A 462 -14.13 -4.46 2.07
CA LEU A 462 -13.50 -4.11 3.33
C LEU A 462 -12.00 -4.37 3.26
N ILE A 463 -11.20 -3.41 3.74
CA ILE A 463 -9.77 -3.61 3.96
C ILE A 463 -9.41 -3.41 5.43
N LYS A 464 -8.35 -4.14 5.86
CA LYS A 464 -7.63 -3.87 7.11
C LYS A 464 -6.22 -3.39 6.74
N TYR A 465 -5.78 -2.31 7.35
CA TYR A 465 -4.52 -1.68 6.97
C TYR A 465 -3.84 -0.98 8.15
N ILE A 466 -2.53 -0.75 8.02
CA ILE A 466 -1.71 0.06 8.92
C ILE A 466 -1.18 1.26 8.15
N ILE A 467 -1.17 2.44 8.79
CA ILE A 467 -0.45 3.61 8.26
C ILE A 467 1.03 3.39 8.57
N ASN A 468 1.85 3.38 7.53
CA ASN A 468 3.30 3.23 7.65
C ASN A 468 3.92 4.43 8.40
N ASP A 469 5.01 4.17 9.10
CA ASP A 469 5.78 5.23 9.75
C ASP A 469 6.63 6.01 8.76
#